data_08cc3e75f926058235ecc8d79ee94576
#
_entry.id   08cc3e75f926058235ecc8d79ee94576
#
_cell.length_a   1.000
_cell.length_b   1.000
_cell.length_c   1.000
_cell.angle_alpha   90.00
_cell.angle_beta   90.00
_cell.angle_gamma   90.00
#
_symmetry.space_group_name_H-M   'P 1'
#
loop_
_entity.id
_entity.type
_entity.pdbx_description
1 polymer ?
#
loop_
_entity_poly.entity_id
_entity_poly.type
_entity_poly.pdbx_seq_one_letter_code
_entity_poly.pdbx_strand_id
1 'polypeptide(L)'
;MQVGHCLVAREGLTGTCLPGTSMSDDPLDDFRNLVSTLPPAEPEAEARTRATFQRWGADPSRLAGYAARISRITGRPPVVNRPSVALFAGTHGIARRIKPGAQATDAEAFVAACGTGHAPVNHLCSANGFGLKVYDLALDVPTGDMAAEPALDARGCAATLAFGMEAIAGGTDLVVVGAARSAGQDAVAAALVTSCVKDGRADEVARGLGGAAWPAVQAAVSLHGDALHDPLETLRRVGGREFAALVGAILAARVERVPVILDGVAALAAASVLHALAPEAVSHCLLAEAASEAESLIADHLGLAPLLAAGTSAGEGTAGVIAGSMVRDAASLHAGLMAQGRG
;
A
#
# COMPACT_ATOMS: atom_id res chain seq x y z
N MET A 1 28.85 -6.11 -9.90
CA MET A 1 28.13 -6.42 -8.67
C MET A 1 27.79 -5.09 -8.00
N GLN A 2 26.67 -4.49 -8.38
CA GLN A 2 26.19 -3.25 -7.74
C GLN A 2 25.36 -3.66 -6.52
N VAL A 3 25.88 -3.36 -5.35
CA VAL A 3 25.15 -3.51 -4.07
C VAL A 3 24.00 -2.52 -4.09
N GLY A 4 22.75 -2.99 -4.05
CA GLY A 4 21.58 -2.15 -3.96
C GLY A 4 21.67 -1.26 -2.71
N HIS A 5 21.78 0.04 -2.92
CA HIS A 5 21.80 1.00 -1.81
C HIS A 5 20.39 1.10 -1.23
N CYS A 6 20.23 0.78 0.04
CA CYS A 6 19.06 1.13 0.81
C CYS A 6 19.12 2.63 1.10
N LEU A 7 18.16 3.41 0.59
CA LEU A 7 18.01 4.82 0.92
C LEU A 7 17.04 4.92 2.10
N VAL A 8 17.56 5.33 3.26
CA VAL A 8 16.74 5.77 4.41
C VAL A 8 16.55 7.27 4.27
N ALA A 9 15.33 7.70 3.95
CA ALA A 9 14.97 9.11 3.88
C ALA A 9 14.34 9.55 5.20
N ARG A 10 14.89 10.60 5.81
CA ARG A 10 14.27 11.33 6.94
C ARG A 10 13.51 12.55 6.42
N GLU A 11 12.33 12.74 6.93
CA GLU A 11 11.48 13.88 6.60
C GLU A 11 12.12 15.21 7.06
N GLY A 12 12.49 16.04 6.08
CA GLY A 12 12.81 17.45 6.29
C GLY A 12 11.81 18.28 5.48
N LEU A 13 10.71 18.70 6.10
CA LEU A 13 9.63 19.43 5.43
C LEU A 13 10.07 20.83 4.99
N THR A 14 10.49 20.98 3.73
CA THR A 14 10.49 22.26 3.03
C THR A 14 9.79 22.09 1.69
N GLY A 15 8.45 22.24 1.69
CA GLY A 15 7.63 22.19 0.50
C GLY A 15 7.82 23.41 -0.39
N THR A 16 8.22 23.21 -1.64
CA THR A 16 8.14 24.22 -2.72
C THR A 16 6.74 24.18 -3.34
N CYS A 17 5.99 25.25 -3.15
CA CYS A 17 4.65 25.45 -3.70
C CYS A 17 4.72 25.65 -5.23
N LEU A 18 3.95 24.88 -6.01
CA LEU A 18 3.70 25.15 -7.43
C LEU A 18 2.65 26.27 -7.58
N PRO A 19 2.82 27.26 -8.47
CA PRO A 19 1.88 28.37 -8.61
C PRO A 19 0.73 28.01 -9.56
N GLY A 20 -0.52 28.21 -9.11
CA GLY A 20 -1.66 28.48 -10.00
C GLY A 20 -2.85 27.53 -9.98
N THR A 21 -3.33 27.12 -8.80
CA THR A 21 -4.72 26.67 -8.62
C THR A 21 -5.30 27.38 -7.40
N SER A 22 -6.57 27.80 -7.46
CA SER A 22 -7.29 28.28 -6.29
C SER A 22 -7.25 27.17 -5.24
N MET A 23 -6.39 27.35 -4.21
CA MET A 23 -6.32 26.41 -3.12
C MET A 23 -7.69 26.33 -2.46
N SER A 24 -8.26 25.14 -2.39
CA SER A 24 -9.39 24.87 -1.51
C SER A 24 -8.95 25.13 -0.07
N ASP A 25 -9.86 25.54 0.79
CA ASP A 25 -9.56 25.75 2.21
C ASP A 25 -9.24 24.43 2.94
N ASP A 26 -9.62 23.27 2.35
CA ASP A 26 -9.30 21.92 2.89
C ASP A 26 -8.06 21.34 2.18
N PRO A 27 -6.95 21.07 2.92
CA PRO A 27 -5.73 20.49 2.35
C PRO A 27 -5.92 19.09 1.72
N LEU A 28 -7.03 18.40 1.98
CA LEU A 28 -7.33 17.07 1.43
C LEU A 28 -8.10 17.11 0.09
N ASP A 29 -8.59 18.28 -0.33
CA ASP A 29 -9.37 18.39 -1.57
C ASP A 29 -8.58 18.10 -2.84
N ASP A 30 -7.28 18.39 -2.86
CA ASP A 30 -6.43 18.06 -4.00
C ASP A 30 -6.38 16.53 -4.22
N PHE A 31 -6.39 15.74 -3.15
CA PHE A 31 -6.42 14.27 -3.25
C PHE A 31 -7.79 13.76 -3.69
N ARG A 32 -8.91 14.38 -3.25
CA ARG A 32 -10.26 14.08 -3.76
C ARG A 32 -10.35 14.35 -5.26
N ASN A 33 -9.78 15.47 -5.71
CA ASN A 33 -9.72 15.84 -7.12
C ASN A 33 -8.90 14.85 -7.94
N LEU A 34 -7.73 14.38 -7.44
CA LEU A 34 -6.96 13.34 -8.11
C LEU A 34 -7.76 12.05 -8.28
N VAL A 35 -8.48 11.61 -7.24
CA VAL A 35 -9.33 10.41 -7.32
C VAL A 35 -10.45 10.59 -8.36
N SER A 36 -11.00 11.78 -8.52
CA SER A 36 -12.06 12.04 -9.52
C SER A 36 -11.56 12.03 -10.97
N THR A 37 -10.25 12.11 -11.21
CA THR A 37 -9.63 12.22 -12.54
C THR A 37 -8.74 11.02 -12.91
N LEU A 38 -8.95 9.86 -12.27
CA LEU A 38 -8.13 8.68 -12.48
C LEU A 38 -8.18 8.18 -13.93
N PRO A 39 -7.03 7.75 -14.50
CA PRO A 39 -7.00 7.23 -15.85
C PRO A 39 -7.81 5.92 -15.97
N PRO A 40 -8.52 5.68 -17.08
CA PRO A 40 -9.28 4.45 -17.28
C PRO A 40 -8.37 3.21 -17.37
N ALA A 41 -8.94 2.04 -17.09
CA ALA A 41 -8.29 0.77 -17.38
C ALA A 41 -8.24 0.51 -18.89
N GLU A 42 -7.31 -0.36 -19.32
CA GLU A 42 -7.02 -0.65 -20.74
C GLU A 42 -7.39 -2.11 -21.10
N PRO A 43 -8.68 -2.43 -21.27
CA PRO A 43 -9.13 -3.82 -21.50
C PRO A 43 -8.61 -4.40 -22.82
N GLU A 44 -8.39 -3.57 -23.84
CA GLU A 44 -7.83 -4.02 -25.11
C GLU A 44 -6.38 -4.50 -24.98
N ALA A 45 -5.57 -3.83 -24.17
CA ALA A 45 -4.20 -4.25 -23.89
C ALA A 45 -4.19 -5.59 -23.13
N GLU A 46 -5.10 -5.77 -22.17
CA GLU A 46 -5.32 -7.06 -21.52
C GLU A 46 -5.65 -8.16 -22.52
N ALA A 47 -6.63 -7.93 -23.39
CA ALA A 47 -7.07 -8.91 -24.39
C ALA A 47 -5.95 -9.31 -25.34
N ARG A 48 -5.14 -8.36 -25.82
CA ARG A 48 -3.97 -8.65 -26.67
C ARG A 48 -2.95 -9.55 -25.97
N THR A 49 -2.70 -9.28 -24.67
CA THR A 49 -1.78 -10.10 -23.89
C THR A 49 -2.30 -11.51 -23.69
N ARG A 50 -3.60 -11.69 -23.34
CA ARG A 50 -4.24 -13.01 -23.24
C ARG A 50 -4.18 -13.77 -24.56
N ALA A 51 -4.47 -13.13 -25.69
CA ALA A 51 -4.40 -13.75 -27.02
C ALA A 51 -3.00 -14.29 -27.35
N THR A 52 -1.93 -13.69 -26.83
CA THR A 52 -0.57 -14.22 -26.97
C THR A 52 -0.43 -15.57 -26.25
N PHE A 53 -0.86 -15.66 -24.99
CA PHE A 53 -0.82 -16.91 -24.24
C PHE A 53 -1.72 -17.99 -24.84
N GLN A 54 -2.91 -17.64 -25.31
CA GLN A 54 -3.84 -18.59 -25.97
C GLN A 54 -3.22 -19.26 -27.19
N ARG A 55 -2.53 -18.49 -28.06
CA ARG A 55 -1.83 -19.05 -29.24
C ARG A 55 -0.80 -20.12 -28.88
N TRP A 56 -0.25 -20.07 -27.67
CA TRP A 56 0.74 -21.03 -27.17
C TRP A 56 0.13 -22.09 -26.24
N GLY A 57 -1.20 -22.14 -26.12
CA GLY A 57 -1.89 -23.09 -25.25
C GLY A 57 -1.62 -22.89 -23.75
N ALA A 58 -1.12 -21.71 -23.35
CA ALA A 58 -0.77 -21.41 -21.97
C ALA A 58 -1.85 -20.64 -21.18
N ASP A 59 -2.96 -20.33 -21.82
CA ASP A 59 -4.15 -19.78 -21.15
C ASP A 59 -5.11 -20.96 -20.80
N PRO A 60 -5.64 -21.06 -19.57
CA PRO A 60 -5.75 -20.04 -18.52
C PRO A 60 -4.75 -20.21 -17.36
N SER A 61 -3.47 -20.05 -17.56
CA SER A 61 -2.51 -20.09 -16.46
C SER A 61 -2.59 -18.83 -15.58
N ARG A 62 -2.22 -18.97 -14.30
CA ARG A 62 -2.12 -17.79 -13.40
C ARG A 62 -1.11 -16.76 -13.93
N LEU A 63 -0.01 -17.21 -14.55
CA LEU A 63 1.00 -16.31 -15.13
C LEU A 63 0.41 -15.49 -16.29
N ALA A 64 -0.41 -16.09 -17.16
CA ALA A 64 -1.13 -15.35 -18.18
C ALA A 64 -2.03 -14.26 -17.58
N GLY A 65 -2.72 -14.57 -16.47
CA GLY A 65 -3.53 -13.62 -15.72
C GLY A 65 -2.72 -12.45 -15.16
N TYR A 66 -1.55 -12.69 -14.60
CA TYR A 66 -0.68 -11.64 -14.05
C TYR A 66 -0.13 -10.72 -15.13
N ALA A 67 0.38 -11.30 -16.23
CA ALA A 67 0.85 -10.53 -17.38
C ALA A 67 -0.27 -9.67 -17.99
N ALA A 68 -1.46 -10.25 -18.16
CA ALA A 68 -2.62 -9.55 -18.69
C ALA A 68 -3.07 -8.39 -17.79
N ARG A 69 -3.01 -8.57 -16.46
CA ARG A 69 -3.33 -7.51 -15.51
C ARG A 69 -2.35 -6.33 -15.59
N ILE A 70 -1.04 -6.57 -15.76
CA ILE A 70 -0.06 -5.48 -16.00
C ILE A 70 -0.47 -4.71 -17.26
N SER A 71 -0.79 -5.39 -18.36
CA SER A 71 -1.19 -4.73 -19.59
C SER A 71 -2.47 -3.91 -19.44
N ARG A 72 -3.46 -4.42 -18.68
CA ARG A 72 -4.70 -3.68 -18.35
C ARG A 72 -4.42 -2.37 -17.60
N ILE A 73 -3.42 -2.38 -16.71
CA ILE A 73 -3.04 -1.20 -15.91
C ILE A 73 -2.26 -0.21 -16.78
N THR A 74 -1.25 -0.69 -17.49
CA THR A 74 -0.27 0.16 -18.18
C THR A 74 -0.67 0.59 -19.59
N GLY A 75 -1.63 -0.12 -20.23
CA GLY A 75 -1.99 0.07 -21.64
C GLY A 75 -0.94 -0.47 -22.63
N ARG A 76 0.11 -1.13 -22.15
CA ARG A 76 1.28 -1.60 -22.93
C ARG A 76 1.47 -3.12 -22.75
N PRO A 77 2.30 -3.77 -23.62
CA PRO A 77 2.78 -5.11 -23.32
C PRO A 77 3.39 -5.19 -21.92
N PRO A 78 3.19 -6.32 -21.19
CA PRO A 78 3.64 -6.41 -19.80
C PRO A 78 5.17 -6.38 -19.73
N VAL A 79 5.71 -5.47 -18.92
CA VAL A 79 7.15 -5.30 -18.68
C VAL A 79 7.36 -4.97 -17.20
N VAL A 80 8.36 -5.62 -16.60
CA VAL A 80 8.83 -5.33 -15.23
C VAL A 80 10.36 -5.37 -15.22
N ASN A 81 10.98 -4.20 -15.35
CA ASN A 81 12.44 -4.04 -15.42
C ASN A 81 13.03 -3.34 -14.19
N ARG A 82 12.24 -2.50 -13.54
CA ARG A 82 12.66 -1.68 -12.40
C ARG A 82 11.67 -1.82 -11.23
N PRO A 83 11.49 -3.04 -10.71
CA PRO A 83 10.63 -3.24 -9.56
C PRO A 83 11.26 -2.64 -8.31
N SER A 84 10.43 -2.10 -7.41
CA SER A 84 10.88 -1.53 -6.15
C SER A 84 9.97 -1.89 -5.00
N VAL A 85 10.50 -1.78 -3.79
CA VAL A 85 9.78 -1.90 -2.52
C VAL A 85 9.82 -0.54 -1.83
N ALA A 86 8.67 -0.08 -1.35
CA ALA A 86 8.52 1.12 -0.53
C ALA A 86 7.88 0.74 0.79
N LEU A 87 8.62 0.86 1.89
CA LEU A 87 8.17 0.57 3.24
C LEU A 87 8.09 1.85 4.06
N PHE A 88 6.98 2.01 4.76
CA PHE A 88 6.74 3.17 5.60
C PHE A 88 6.74 2.77 7.07
N ALA A 89 7.43 3.52 7.92
CA ALA A 89 7.53 3.28 9.35
C ALA A 89 6.93 4.46 10.12
N GLY A 90 5.90 4.18 10.92
CA GLY A 90 5.21 5.16 11.74
C GLY A 90 4.98 4.67 13.16
N THR A 91 4.60 5.55 14.06
CA THR A 91 4.28 5.28 15.47
C THR A 91 2.95 5.91 15.87
N HIS A 92 2.25 5.29 16.81
CA HIS A 92 0.87 5.61 17.13
C HIS A 92 0.68 6.00 18.60
N GLY A 93 -0.04 7.11 18.85
CA GLY A 93 -0.41 7.53 20.20
C GLY A 93 -1.28 6.52 20.94
N ILE A 94 -2.16 5.83 20.22
CA ILE A 94 -3.01 4.75 20.77
C ILE A 94 -2.20 3.60 21.39
N ALA A 95 -0.96 3.39 20.97
CA ALA A 95 -0.09 2.33 21.49
C ALA A 95 0.06 2.40 23.02
N ARG A 96 0.17 3.60 23.59
CA ARG A 96 0.30 3.80 25.05
C ARG A 96 -0.93 3.38 25.81
N ARG A 97 -2.13 3.49 25.20
CA ARG A 97 -3.40 3.06 25.79
C ARG A 97 -3.53 1.54 25.78
N ILE A 98 -3.11 0.90 24.69
CA ILE A 98 -3.22 -0.56 24.50
C ILE A 98 -2.17 -1.31 25.31
N LYS A 99 -0.94 -0.81 25.29
CA LYS A 99 0.23 -1.40 25.97
C LYS A 99 0.97 -0.31 26.70
N PRO A 100 0.67 -0.06 27.98
CA PRO A 100 1.41 0.92 28.78
C PRO A 100 2.92 0.63 28.75
N GLY A 101 3.72 1.65 28.44
CA GLY A 101 5.16 1.51 28.26
C GLY A 101 5.61 1.08 26.86
N ALA A 102 4.68 0.94 25.90
CA ALA A 102 5.05 0.72 24.50
C ALA A 102 5.96 1.85 23.98
N GLN A 103 7.03 1.45 23.31
CA GLN A 103 7.99 2.34 22.68
C GLN A 103 8.07 2.02 21.18
N ALA A 104 8.69 2.89 20.40
CA ALA A 104 8.86 2.74 18.94
C ALA A 104 9.90 1.67 18.54
N THR A 105 10.40 0.91 19.50
CA THR A 105 11.58 0.04 19.36
C THR A 105 11.54 -0.94 18.20
N ASP A 106 10.36 -1.51 17.89
CA ASP A 106 10.26 -2.52 16.83
C ASP A 106 10.42 -1.86 15.44
N ALA A 107 9.72 -0.74 15.18
CA ALA A 107 9.84 -0.02 13.93
C ALA A 107 11.22 0.63 13.75
N GLU A 108 11.80 1.20 14.82
CA GLU A 108 13.16 1.75 14.81
C GLU A 108 14.20 0.67 14.51
N ALA A 109 14.10 -0.50 15.17
CA ALA A 109 15.00 -1.62 14.95
C ALA A 109 14.90 -2.14 13.51
N PHE A 110 13.68 -2.21 12.95
CA PHE A 110 13.47 -2.62 11.56
C PHE A 110 14.10 -1.62 10.58
N VAL A 111 13.87 -0.31 10.76
CA VAL A 111 14.47 0.73 9.91
C VAL A 111 16.00 0.68 9.99
N ALA A 112 16.57 0.51 11.19
CA ALA A 112 18.00 0.35 11.38
C ALA A 112 18.55 -0.92 10.68
N ALA A 113 17.84 -2.03 10.81
CA ALA A 113 18.21 -3.29 10.12
C ALA A 113 18.15 -3.14 8.59
N CYS A 114 17.14 -2.46 8.05
CA CYS A 114 17.07 -2.12 6.63
C CYS A 114 18.25 -1.26 6.18
N GLY A 115 18.58 -0.22 6.97
CA GLY A 115 19.68 0.70 6.66
C GLY A 115 21.07 0.01 6.66
N THR A 116 21.24 -1.02 7.47
CA THR A 116 22.48 -1.84 7.52
C THR A 116 22.47 -3.06 6.59
N GLY A 117 21.37 -3.30 5.87
CA GLY A 117 21.25 -4.42 4.94
C GLY A 117 20.93 -5.77 5.58
N HIS A 118 20.51 -5.79 6.85
CA HIS A 118 20.30 -7.02 7.63
C HIS A 118 18.84 -7.46 7.73
N ALA A 119 17.87 -6.63 7.34
CA ALA A 119 16.48 -7.04 7.34
C ALA A 119 16.20 -8.12 6.27
N PRO A 120 15.27 -9.07 6.52
CA PRO A 120 14.94 -10.11 5.55
C PRO A 120 14.61 -9.56 4.15
N VAL A 121 13.91 -8.44 4.08
CA VAL A 121 13.57 -7.77 2.82
C VAL A 121 14.79 -7.31 2.02
N ASN A 122 15.90 -6.90 2.67
CA ASN A 122 17.14 -6.55 1.97
C ASN A 122 17.69 -7.73 1.19
N HIS A 123 17.72 -8.92 1.81
CA HIS A 123 18.23 -10.14 1.16
C HIS A 123 17.34 -10.55 -0.02
N LEU A 124 16.02 -10.48 0.15
CA LEU A 124 15.08 -10.79 -0.93
C LEU A 124 15.16 -9.78 -2.08
N CYS A 125 15.26 -8.48 -1.78
CA CYS A 125 15.46 -7.45 -2.79
C CYS A 125 16.75 -7.66 -3.57
N SER A 126 17.86 -7.94 -2.88
CA SER A 126 19.15 -8.23 -3.51
C SER A 126 19.09 -9.45 -4.41
N ALA A 127 18.50 -10.55 -3.93
CA ALA A 127 18.40 -11.80 -4.68
C ALA A 127 17.52 -11.68 -5.93
N ASN A 128 16.50 -10.81 -5.87
CA ASN A 128 15.50 -10.66 -6.92
C ASN A 128 15.64 -9.36 -7.73
N GLY A 129 16.66 -8.54 -7.49
CA GLY A 129 16.88 -7.30 -8.24
C GLY A 129 15.80 -6.24 -8.04
N PHE A 130 15.23 -6.14 -6.84
CA PHE A 130 14.31 -5.08 -6.45
C PHE A 130 15.08 -3.92 -5.81
N GLY A 131 14.68 -2.68 -6.11
CA GLY A 131 15.06 -1.53 -5.31
C GLY A 131 14.37 -1.57 -3.96
N LEU A 132 15.00 -1.01 -2.91
CA LEU A 132 14.38 -0.90 -1.58
C LEU A 132 14.49 0.54 -1.10
N LYS A 133 13.35 1.13 -0.73
CA LYS A 133 13.23 2.42 -0.07
C LYS A 133 12.49 2.20 1.26
N VAL A 134 13.03 2.72 2.35
CA VAL A 134 12.40 2.68 3.66
C VAL A 134 12.29 4.10 4.19
N TYR A 135 11.09 4.50 4.58
CA TYR A 135 10.75 5.85 4.98
C TYR A 135 10.47 5.90 6.49
N ASP A 136 11.33 6.58 7.23
CA ASP A 136 11.11 6.96 8.62
C ASP A 136 10.18 8.18 8.66
N LEU A 137 8.97 7.99 9.17
CA LEU A 137 7.96 9.03 9.28
C LEU A 137 7.89 9.61 10.70
N ALA A 138 9.03 10.11 11.18
CA ALA A 138 9.20 10.68 12.51
C ALA A 138 8.82 9.70 13.64
N LEU A 139 9.53 8.57 13.72
CA LEU A 139 9.28 7.49 14.69
C LEU A 139 9.36 7.96 16.14
N ASP A 140 10.13 9.00 16.43
CA ASP A 140 10.28 9.65 17.75
C ASP A 140 9.04 10.50 18.14
N VAL A 141 8.15 10.81 17.18
CA VAL A 141 6.95 11.62 17.40
C VAL A 141 5.70 10.81 17.04
N PRO A 142 5.11 10.04 17.98
CA PRO A 142 3.87 9.31 17.73
C PRO A 142 2.73 10.24 17.27
N THR A 143 1.77 9.69 16.54
CA THR A 143 0.51 10.41 16.23
C THR A 143 -0.29 10.71 17.50
N GLY A 144 -1.35 11.53 17.41
CA GLY A 144 -2.34 11.65 18.46
C GLY A 144 -2.97 10.31 18.85
N ASP A 145 -3.48 10.19 20.08
CA ASP A 145 -4.28 9.03 20.49
C ASP A 145 -5.65 9.12 19.88
N MET A 146 -5.92 8.34 18.82
CA MET A 146 -7.19 8.36 18.07
C MET A 146 -8.43 8.14 18.95
N ALA A 147 -8.29 7.56 20.15
CA ALA A 147 -9.39 7.40 21.09
C ALA A 147 -9.58 8.62 22.03
N ALA A 148 -8.80 9.69 21.84
CA ALA A 148 -8.90 10.93 22.62
C ALA A 148 -8.94 12.19 21.72
N GLU A 149 -8.27 12.15 20.57
CA GLU A 149 -8.14 13.26 19.63
C GLU A 149 -7.89 12.73 18.21
N PRO A 150 -7.96 13.57 17.15
CA PRO A 150 -7.53 13.16 15.82
C PRO A 150 -6.07 12.72 15.80
N ALA A 151 -5.76 11.61 15.13
CA ALA A 151 -4.40 11.09 15.01
C ALA A 151 -3.45 12.07 14.30
N LEU A 152 -3.95 12.80 13.29
CA LEU A 152 -3.22 13.79 12.52
C LEU A 152 -4.04 15.08 12.39
N ASP A 153 -3.38 16.22 12.29
CA ASP A 153 -4.02 17.44 11.80
C ASP A 153 -4.17 17.41 10.27
N ALA A 154 -4.97 18.29 9.70
CA ALA A 154 -5.29 18.26 8.28
C ALA A 154 -4.07 18.50 7.38
N ARG A 155 -3.18 19.41 7.77
CA ARG A 155 -1.94 19.72 7.02
C ARG A 155 -0.93 18.58 7.13
N GLY A 156 -0.75 18.00 8.31
CA GLY A 156 0.13 16.85 8.53
C GLY A 156 -0.33 15.62 7.76
N CYS A 157 -1.64 15.36 7.71
CA CYS A 157 -2.20 14.28 6.90
C CYS A 157 -1.94 14.52 5.41
N ALA A 158 -2.26 15.70 4.87
CA ALA A 158 -2.03 16.04 3.48
C ALA A 158 -0.54 16.02 3.10
N ALA A 159 0.34 16.54 3.96
CA ALA A 159 1.78 16.50 3.73
C ALA A 159 2.31 15.06 3.69
N THR A 160 1.82 14.19 4.58
CA THR A 160 2.23 12.78 4.61
C THR A 160 1.69 12.00 3.41
N LEU A 161 0.46 12.28 2.96
CA LEU A 161 -0.07 11.77 1.69
C LEU A 161 0.84 12.16 0.51
N ALA A 162 1.16 13.46 0.39
CA ALA A 162 2.04 13.97 -0.66
C ALA A 162 3.44 13.34 -0.59
N PHE A 163 4.00 13.18 0.61
CA PHE A 163 5.29 12.51 0.79
C PHE A 163 5.24 11.04 0.33
N GLY A 164 4.15 10.33 0.62
CA GLY A 164 3.95 8.95 0.15
C GLY A 164 3.95 8.84 -1.38
N MET A 165 3.50 9.87 -2.10
CA MET A 165 3.51 9.88 -3.57
C MET A 165 4.93 9.81 -4.15
N GLU A 166 5.96 10.25 -3.41
CA GLU A 166 7.36 10.14 -3.83
C GLU A 166 7.87 8.69 -3.89
N ALA A 167 7.14 7.72 -3.35
CA ALA A 167 7.54 6.31 -3.37
C ALA A 167 7.76 5.77 -4.78
N ILE A 168 6.98 6.24 -5.77
CA ILE A 168 7.07 5.83 -7.17
C ILE A 168 8.01 6.70 -8.00
N ALA A 169 8.57 7.77 -7.43
CA ALA A 169 9.53 8.62 -8.12
C ALA A 169 10.78 7.84 -8.52
N GLY A 170 11.37 8.19 -9.68
CA GLY A 170 12.52 7.49 -10.25
C GLY A 170 12.15 6.42 -11.28
N GLY A 171 10.86 6.31 -11.64
CA GLY A 171 10.38 5.50 -12.77
C GLY A 171 10.38 4.01 -12.49
N THR A 172 9.94 3.59 -11.32
CA THR A 172 9.58 2.20 -11.04
C THR A 172 8.45 1.75 -11.97
N ASP A 173 8.44 0.48 -12.35
CA ASP A 173 7.42 -0.12 -13.22
C ASP A 173 6.60 -1.22 -12.52
N LEU A 174 6.94 -1.52 -11.28
CA LEU A 174 6.18 -2.32 -10.32
C LEU A 174 6.61 -1.89 -8.91
N VAL A 175 5.67 -1.56 -8.04
CA VAL A 175 5.99 -1.21 -6.65
C VAL A 175 5.30 -2.15 -5.67
N VAL A 176 6.07 -2.67 -4.71
CA VAL A 176 5.55 -3.31 -3.50
C VAL A 176 5.42 -2.23 -2.43
N VAL A 177 4.27 -2.13 -1.79
CA VAL A 177 4.06 -1.18 -0.69
C VAL A 177 3.66 -1.93 0.58
N GLY A 178 4.23 -1.51 1.70
CA GLY A 178 3.97 -2.10 3.01
C GLY A 178 4.43 -1.16 4.13
N ALA A 179 4.31 -1.62 5.37
CA ALA A 179 4.74 -0.86 6.54
C ALA A 179 5.59 -1.72 7.47
N ALA A 180 6.51 -1.06 8.18
CA ALA A 180 7.17 -1.65 9.34
C ALA A 180 6.14 -1.88 10.44
N ARG A 181 6.26 -3.00 11.16
CA ARG A 181 5.37 -3.31 12.29
C ARG A 181 5.63 -2.35 13.44
N SER A 182 4.55 -1.82 14.01
CA SER A 182 4.61 -0.91 15.16
C SER A 182 3.46 -1.19 16.13
N ALA A 183 3.67 -0.84 17.40
CA ALA A 183 2.64 -0.98 18.41
C ALA A 183 1.44 -0.08 18.07
N GLY A 184 0.23 -0.65 18.11
CA GLY A 184 -1.02 0.04 17.79
C GLY A 184 -1.43 0.00 16.31
N GLN A 185 -0.57 -0.47 15.40
CA GLN A 185 -0.84 -0.52 13.97
C GLN A 185 -2.10 -1.33 13.64
N ASP A 186 -2.29 -2.49 14.26
CA ASP A 186 -3.47 -3.33 14.03
C ASP A 186 -4.77 -2.64 14.51
N ALA A 187 -4.69 -1.86 15.62
CA ALA A 187 -5.83 -1.08 16.10
C ALA A 187 -6.18 0.07 15.14
N VAL A 188 -5.19 0.71 14.57
CA VAL A 188 -5.37 1.75 13.54
C VAL A 188 -5.97 1.14 12.28
N ALA A 189 -5.43 0.01 11.80
CA ALA A 189 -6.00 -0.73 10.67
C ALA A 189 -7.46 -1.12 10.92
N ALA A 190 -7.79 -1.61 12.14
CA ALA A 190 -9.15 -1.94 12.54
C ALA A 190 -10.09 -0.73 12.48
N ALA A 191 -9.65 0.43 12.97
CA ALA A 191 -10.47 1.65 12.95
C ALA A 191 -10.74 2.15 11.51
N LEU A 192 -9.73 2.08 10.63
CA LEU A 192 -9.89 2.43 9.21
C LEU A 192 -10.87 1.47 8.52
N VAL A 193 -10.71 0.16 8.74
CA VAL A 193 -11.57 -0.86 8.13
C VAL A 193 -13.02 -0.73 8.60
N THR A 194 -13.26 -0.50 9.91
CA THR A 194 -14.61 -0.27 10.44
C THR A 194 -15.35 0.84 9.71
N SER A 195 -14.63 1.89 9.31
CA SER A 195 -15.23 3.08 8.70
C SER A 195 -15.30 2.98 7.17
N CYS A 196 -14.37 2.28 6.53
CA CYS A 196 -14.23 2.25 5.08
C CYS A 196 -14.83 1.00 4.41
N VAL A 197 -14.92 -0.13 5.12
CA VAL A 197 -15.53 -1.36 4.60
C VAL A 197 -17.01 -1.38 4.92
N LYS A 198 -17.87 -1.36 3.88
CA LYS A 198 -19.34 -1.19 4.02
C LYS A 198 -20.14 -2.43 3.61
N ASP A 199 -19.57 -3.61 3.72
CA ASP A 199 -20.21 -4.87 3.28
C ASP A 199 -20.92 -5.67 4.39
N GLY A 200 -21.14 -5.05 5.56
CA GLY A 200 -21.78 -5.68 6.72
C GLY A 200 -20.85 -6.58 7.55
N ARG A 201 -19.60 -6.79 7.11
CA ARG A 201 -18.56 -7.57 7.82
C ARG A 201 -17.49 -6.70 8.46
N ALA A 202 -17.59 -5.38 8.34
CA ALA A 202 -16.60 -4.44 8.84
C ALA A 202 -16.27 -4.66 10.33
N ASP A 203 -17.29 -4.84 11.17
CA ASP A 203 -17.11 -5.07 12.60
C ASP A 203 -16.43 -6.41 12.92
N GLU A 204 -16.70 -7.46 12.13
CA GLU A 204 -16.04 -8.77 12.29
C GLU A 204 -14.56 -8.66 11.93
N VAL A 205 -14.25 -8.09 10.78
CA VAL A 205 -12.89 -7.85 10.31
C VAL A 205 -12.11 -7.00 11.30
N ALA A 206 -12.69 -5.86 11.70
CA ALA A 206 -12.05 -4.93 12.62
C ALA A 206 -11.83 -5.53 14.02
N ARG A 207 -12.77 -6.35 14.50
CA ARG A 207 -12.62 -7.08 15.77
C ARG A 207 -11.51 -8.12 15.69
N GLY A 208 -11.39 -8.83 14.55
CA GLY A 208 -10.30 -9.77 14.29
C GLY A 208 -8.94 -9.08 14.29
N LEU A 209 -8.82 -7.90 13.68
CA LEU A 209 -7.59 -7.10 13.66
C LEU A 209 -7.32 -6.46 15.02
N GLY A 210 -8.32 -5.83 15.62
CA GLY A 210 -8.15 -5.08 16.88
C GLY A 210 -7.85 -5.97 18.07
N GLY A 211 -8.33 -7.21 18.09
CA GLY A 211 -8.08 -8.16 19.17
C GLY A 211 -8.32 -7.54 20.55
N ALA A 212 -7.34 -7.59 21.44
CA ALA A 212 -7.42 -7.00 22.78
C ALA A 212 -7.56 -5.46 22.77
N ALA A 213 -7.23 -4.78 21.67
CA ALA A 213 -7.37 -3.35 21.51
C ALA A 213 -8.76 -2.91 21.04
N TRP A 214 -9.67 -3.87 20.75
CA TRP A 214 -11.00 -3.58 20.23
C TRP A 214 -11.79 -2.53 21.01
N PRO A 215 -11.80 -2.50 22.37
CA PRO A 215 -12.48 -1.43 23.12
C PRO A 215 -11.93 -0.03 22.81
N ALA A 216 -10.62 0.09 22.56
CA ALA A 216 -10.02 1.37 22.20
C ALA A 216 -10.38 1.78 20.76
N VAL A 217 -10.49 0.81 19.84
CA VAL A 217 -10.99 1.03 18.47
C VAL A 217 -12.43 1.54 18.50
N GLN A 218 -13.30 0.90 19.28
CA GLN A 218 -14.70 1.33 19.44
C GLN A 218 -14.80 2.74 20.02
N ALA A 219 -13.97 3.07 21.01
CA ALA A 219 -13.91 4.41 21.58
C ALA A 219 -13.49 5.46 20.54
N ALA A 220 -12.52 5.16 19.69
CA ALA A 220 -12.06 6.03 18.60
C ALA A 220 -13.19 6.25 17.57
N VAL A 221 -13.81 5.17 17.08
CA VAL A 221 -14.91 5.25 16.11
C VAL A 221 -16.09 6.05 16.69
N SER A 222 -16.45 5.82 17.96
CA SER A 222 -17.51 6.56 18.64
C SER A 222 -17.18 8.05 18.82
N LEU A 223 -15.92 8.37 19.17
CA LEU A 223 -15.47 9.75 19.38
C LEU A 223 -15.58 10.59 18.09
N HIS A 224 -15.19 10.02 16.98
CA HIS A 224 -15.15 10.75 15.70
C HIS A 224 -16.46 10.69 14.91
N GLY A 225 -17.34 9.74 15.20
CA GLY A 225 -18.73 9.68 14.75
C GLY A 225 -18.91 9.98 13.26
N ASP A 226 -19.78 10.96 12.97
CA ASP A 226 -20.15 11.30 11.58
C ASP A 226 -19.00 11.76 10.70
N ALA A 227 -17.90 12.25 11.27
CA ALA A 227 -16.73 12.64 10.48
C ALA A 227 -16.08 11.45 9.76
N LEU A 228 -16.33 10.23 10.20
CA LEU A 228 -15.82 9.00 9.56
C LEU A 228 -16.61 8.56 8.32
N HIS A 229 -17.61 9.32 7.89
CA HIS A 229 -18.27 9.10 6.59
C HIS A 229 -17.41 9.53 5.40
N ASP A 230 -16.48 10.46 5.61
CA ASP A 230 -15.48 10.84 4.63
C ASP A 230 -14.21 9.98 4.82
N PRO A 231 -13.79 9.19 3.81
CA PRO A 231 -12.63 8.31 3.94
C PRO A 231 -11.30 9.04 4.22
N LEU A 232 -11.08 10.25 3.71
CA LEU A 232 -9.87 11.03 4.00
C LEU A 232 -9.92 11.65 5.41
N GLU A 233 -11.10 12.07 5.88
CA GLU A 233 -11.27 12.44 7.27
C GLU A 233 -11.11 11.23 8.21
N THR A 234 -11.56 10.05 7.81
CA THR A 234 -11.28 8.80 8.52
C THR A 234 -9.78 8.57 8.64
N LEU A 235 -9.04 8.65 7.53
CA LEU A 235 -7.59 8.53 7.52
C LEU A 235 -6.92 9.53 8.46
N ARG A 236 -7.35 10.78 8.44
CA ARG A 236 -6.82 11.86 9.29
C ARG A 236 -7.07 11.59 10.78
N ARG A 237 -8.28 11.15 11.12
CA ARG A 237 -8.73 11.06 12.53
C ARG A 237 -8.30 9.78 13.22
N VAL A 238 -8.36 8.64 12.52
CA VAL A 238 -8.08 7.32 13.10
C VAL A 238 -6.94 6.59 12.40
N GLY A 239 -6.27 7.21 11.43
CA GLY A 239 -5.13 6.64 10.71
C GLY A 239 -3.79 6.82 11.43
N GLY A 240 -2.74 6.74 10.63
CA GLY A 240 -1.35 6.94 11.05
C GLY A 240 -0.53 7.49 9.88
N ARG A 241 0.70 7.93 10.15
CA ARG A 241 1.55 8.49 9.08
C ARG A 241 1.84 7.46 8.01
N GLU A 242 2.18 6.22 8.37
CA GLU A 242 2.44 5.17 7.39
C GLU A 242 1.19 4.84 6.56
N PHE A 243 -0.01 4.89 7.14
CA PHE A 243 -1.26 4.68 6.40
C PHE A 243 -1.51 5.84 5.41
N ALA A 244 -1.29 7.08 5.84
CA ALA A 244 -1.40 8.24 4.95
C ALA A 244 -0.38 8.18 3.81
N ALA A 245 0.88 7.83 4.10
CA ALA A 245 1.91 7.65 3.09
C ALA A 245 1.58 6.48 2.12
N LEU A 246 1.06 5.36 2.63
CA LEU A 246 0.59 4.25 1.81
C LEU A 246 -0.56 4.67 0.87
N VAL A 247 -1.55 5.41 1.38
CA VAL A 247 -2.63 5.98 0.54
C VAL A 247 -2.05 6.85 -0.57
N GLY A 248 -1.10 7.73 -0.24
CA GLY A 248 -0.42 8.58 -1.22
C GLY A 248 0.35 7.76 -2.27
N ALA A 249 1.12 6.77 -1.86
CA ALA A 249 1.90 5.90 -2.75
C ALA A 249 0.99 5.10 -3.71
N ILE A 250 -0.10 4.52 -3.20
CA ILE A 250 -1.07 3.77 -4.01
C ILE A 250 -1.76 4.72 -5.01
N LEU A 251 -2.19 5.90 -4.56
CA LEU A 251 -2.86 6.88 -5.44
C LEU A 251 -1.93 7.37 -6.54
N ALA A 252 -0.68 7.73 -6.23
CA ALA A 252 0.30 8.17 -7.22
C ALA A 252 0.59 7.06 -8.25
N ALA A 253 0.76 5.82 -7.79
CA ALA A 253 0.94 4.67 -8.68
C ALA A 253 -0.27 4.46 -9.60
N ARG A 254 -1.49 4.74 -9.11
CA ARG A 254 -2.71 4.67 -9.94
C ARG A 254 -2.72 5.72 -11.03
N VAL A 255 -2.34 6.95 -10.71
CA VAL A 255 -2.24 8.07 -11.67
C VAL A 255 -1.18 7.77 -12.74
N GLU A 256 -0.02 7.28 -12.33
CA GLU A 256 1.12 6.95 -13.20
C GLU A 256 1.00 5.58 -13.89
N ARG A 257 -0.13 4.87 -13.67
CA ARG A 257 -0.36 3.52 -14.25
C ARG A 257 0.72 2.50 -13.87
N VAL A 258 1.24 2.59 -12.67
CA VAL A 258 2.21 1.64 -12.11
C VAL A 258 1.47 0.55 -11.32
N PRO A 259 1.67 -0.74 -11.62
CA PRO A 259 1.12 -1.82 -10.81
C PRO A 259 1.65 -1.78 -9.37
N VAL A 260 0.76 -1.98 -8.40
CA VAL A 260 1.08 -2.03 -6.96
C VAL A 260 0.85 -3.43 -6.43
N ILE A 261 1.78 -3.93 -5.62
CA ILE A 261 1.57 -5.12 -4.79
C ILE A 261 1.42 -4.66 -3.34
N LEU A 262 0.27 -4.92 -2.76
CA LEU A 262 -0.02 -4.66 -1.35
C LEU A 262 0.60 -5.78 -0.50
N ASP A 263 1.38 -5.43 0.52
CA ASP A 263 1.99 -6.37 1.46
C ASP A 263 1.59 -6.03 2.90
N GLY A 264 0.74 -6.88 3.47
CA GLY A 264 0.29 -6.82 4.84
C GLY A 264 -0.90 -5.91 5.12
N VAL A 265 -1.37 -5.97 6.37
CA VAL A 265 -2.62 -5.35 6.83
C VAL A 265 -2.65 -3.83 6.66
N ALA A 266 -1.51 -3.15 6.86
CA ALA A 266 -1.46 -1.69 6.72
C ALA A 266 -1.72 -1.24 5.27
N ALA A 267 -1.13 -1.96 4.29
CA ALA A 267 -1.37 -1.69 2.88
C ALA A 267 -2.82 -2.00 2.46
N LEU A 268 -3.41 -3.08 2.99
CA LEU A 268 -4.82 -3.41 2.77
C LEU A 268 -5.77 -2.36 3.37
N ALA A 269 -5.51 -1.90 4.60
CA ALA A 269 -6.32 -0.87 5.24
C ALA A 269 -6.21 0.49 4.51
N ALA A 270 -5.01 0.86 4.05
CA ALA A 270 -4.81 2.03 3.21
C ALA A 270 -5.55 1.93 1.87
N ALA A 271 -5.52 0.76 1.22
CA ALA A 271 -6.28 0.51 0.00
C ALA A 271 -7.80 0.59 0.24
N SER A 272 -8.30 0.18 1.43
CA SER A 272 -9.72 0.32 1.79
C SER A 272 -10.17 1.76 1.86
N VAL A 273 -9.31 2.70 2.30
CA VAL A 273 -9.60 4.14 2.29
C VAL A 273 -9.81 4.64 0.85
N LEU A 274 -8.91 4.28 -0.06
CA LEU A 274 -9.02 4.66 -1.48
C LEU A 274 -10.22 4.00 -2.16
N HIS A 275 -10.49 2.74 -1.87
CA HIS A 275 -11.65 2.02 -2.39
C HIS A 275 -12.97 2.65 -1.95
N ALA A 276 -13.04 3.14 -0.71
CA ALA A 276 -14.21 3.85 -0.19
C ALA A 276 -14.42 5.23 -0.85
N LEU A 277 -13.35 5.88 -1.33
CA LEU A 277 -13.44 7.10 -2.15
C LEU A 277 -13.93 6.79 -3.56
N ALA A 278 -13.31 5.81 -4.21
CA ALA A 278 -13.70 5.31 -5.53
C ALA A 278 -13.13 3.89 -5.72
N PRO A 279 -13.94 2.87 -6.03
CA PRO A 279 -13.46 1.50 -6.22
C PRO A 279 -12.35 1.38 -7.29
N GLU A 280 -12.37 2.23 -8.31
CA GLU A 280 -11.36 2.27 -9.36
C GLU A 280 -9.99 2.73 -8.88
N ALA A 281 -9.90 3.41 -7.74
CA ALA A 281 -8.65 3.90 -7.19
C ALA A 281 -7.67 2.79 -6.80
N VAL A 282 -8.17 1.57 -6.60
CA VAL A 282 -7.37 0.37 -6.28
C VAL A 282 -7.32 -0.67 -7.39
N SER A 283 -7.86 -0.37 -8.57
CA SER A 283 -7.97 -1.33 -9.70
C SER A 283 -6.61 -1.80 -10.24
N HIS A 284 -5.51 -1.10 -9.94
CA HIS A 284 -4.14 -1.42 -10.29
C HIS A 284 -3.41 -2.21 -9.18
N CYS A 285 -4.07 -2.49 -8.06
CA CYS A 285 -3.50 -3.23 -6.95
C CYS A 285 -3.58 -4.74 -7.17
N LEU A 286 -2.55 -5.43 -6.70
CA LEU A 286 -2.42 -6.86 -6.53
C LEU A 286 -2.18 -7.10 -5.03
N LEU A 287 -2.53 -8.26 -4.51
CA LEU A 287 -2.25 -8.63 -3.11
C LEU A 287 -1.15 -9.68 -3.06
N ALA A 288 -0.12 -9.45 -2.27
CA ALA A 288 0.95 -10.43 -2.09
C ALA A 288 0.41 -11.71 -1.45
N GLU A 289 -0.07 -11.62 -0.23
CA GLU A 289 -0.61 -12.72 0.55
C GLU A 289 -1.64 -12.19 1.57
N ALA A 290 -2.60 -12.99 1.97
CA ALA A 290 -3.46 -12.72 3.12
C ALA A 290 -3.02 -13.63 4.28
N ALA A 291 -2.44 -13.04 5.32
CA ALA A 291 -1.85 -13.77 6.42
C ALA A 291 -2.86 -14.16 7.51
N SER A 292 -4.07 -13.60 7.47
CA SER A 292 -5.13 -13.83 8.43
C SER A 292 -6.50 -13.86 7.75
N GLU A 293 -7.50 -14.37 8.47
CA GLU A 293 -8.88 -14.33 8.02
C GLU A 293 -9.37 -12.88 7.82
N ALA A 294 -9.00 -11.97 8.72
CA ALA A 294 -9.34 -10.56 8.59
C ALA A 294 -8.75 -9.93 7.32
N GLU A 295 -7.49 -10.22 7.00
CA GLU A 295 -6.89 -9.77 5.74
C GLU A 295 -7.58 -10.38 4.51
N SER A 296 -7.99 -11.65 4.57
CA SER A 296 -8.75 -12.30 3.50
C SER A 296 -10.10 -11.61 3.27
N LEU A 297 -10.81 -11.25 4.34
CA LEU A 297 -12.08 -10.53 4.24
C LEU A 297 -11.93 -9.12 3.67
N ILE A 298 -10.85 -8.41 4.03
CA ILE A 298 -10.53 -7.10 3.42
C ILE A 298 -10.21 -7.29 1.93
N ALA A 299 -9.41 -8.29 1.59
CA ALA A 299 -9.05 -8.60 0.21
C ALA A 299 -10.29 -8.91 -0.65
N ASP A 300 -11.23 -9.70 -0.13
CA ASP A 300 -12.51 -10.00 -0.78
C ASP A 300 -13.32 -8.72 -1.04
N HIS A 301 -13.39 -7.82 -0.04
CA HIS A 301 -14.06 -6.54 -0.18
C HIS A 301 -13.44 -5.67 -1.29
N LEU A 302 -12.10 -5.70 -1.41
CA LEU A 302 -11.35 -4.97 -2.45
C LEU A 302 -11.36 -5.69 -3.80
N GLY A 303 -11.93 -6.89 -3.92
CA GLY A 303 -11.91 -7.72 -5.12
C GLY A 303 -10.51 -8.22 -5.47
N LEU A 304 -9.65 -8.44 -4.47
CA LEU A 304 -8.26 -8.87 -4.62
C LEU A 304 -8.11 -10.34 -4.22
N ALA A 305 -7.56 -11.15 -5.12
CA ALA A 305 -7.11 -12.50 -4.80
C ALA A 305 -5.61 -12.49 -4.46
N PRO A 306 -5.16 -13.19 -3.40
CA PRO A 306 -3.76 -13.26 -3.06
C PRO A 306 -2.96 -14.00 -4.14
N LEU A 307 -1.76 -13.49 -4.44
CA LEU A 307 -0.82 -14.10 -5.38
C LEU A 307 -0.17 -15.35 -4.76
N LEU A 308 0.12 -15.29 -3.44
CA LEU A 308 0.74 -16.34 -2.66
C LEU A 308 -0.22 -16.90 -1.62
N ALA A 309 0.04 -18.15 -1.23
CA ALA A 309 -0.61 -18.83 -0.11
C ALA A 309 0.45 -19.71 0.60
N ALA A 310 1.56 -19.09 0.99
CA ALA A 310 2.74 -19.79 1.47
C ALA A 310 3.08 -19.47 2.95
N GLY A 311 2.31 -18.62 3.61
CA GLY A 311 2.55 -18.19 4.98
C GLY A 311 3.86 -17.39 5.14
N THR A 312 4.18 -16.58 4.13
CA THR A 312 5.44 -15.82 4.07
C THR A 312 5.29 -14.38 4.54
N SER A 313 4.05 -13.92 4.76
CA SER A 313 3.77 -12.52 5.04
C SER A 313 4.12 -12.15 6.47
N ALA A 314 5.02 -11.19 6.62
CA ALA A 314 5.20 -10.42 7.85
C ALA A 314 4.77 -8.95 7.66
N GLY A 315 4.26 -8.59 6.47
CA GLY A 315 3.83 -7.23 6.14
C GLY A 315 4.98 -6.25 5.92
N GLU A 316 6.21 -6.69 5.86
CA GLU A 316 7.43 -5.88 5.78
C GLU A 316 8.13 -6.02 4.41
N GLY A 317 7.36 -6.24 3.35
CA GLY A 317 7.83 -6.31 1.97
C GLY A 317 8.29 -7.70 1.52
N THR A 318 8.39 -8.69 2.42
CA THR A 318 8.94 -10.02 2.11
C THR A 318 8.05 -10.81 1.15
N ALA A 319 6.77 -10.94 1.45
CA ALA A 319 5.80 -11.60 0.56
C ALA A 319 5.65 -10.82 -0.75
N GLY A 320 5.66 -9.49 -0.67
CA GLY A 320 5.56 -8.62 -1.83
C GLY A 320 6.69 -8.81 -2.85
N VAL A 321 7.95 -8.99 -2.40
CA VAL A 321 9.08 -9.27 -3.30
C VAL A 321 8.91 -10.62 -3.98
N ILE A 322 8.49 -11.66 -3.27
CA ILE A 322 8.27 -13.00 -3.83
C ILE A 322 7.14 -12.93 -4.88
N ALA A 323 6.02 -12.32 -4.53
CA ALA A 323 4.88 -12.12 -5.42
C ALA A 323 5.27 -11.29 -6.66
N GLY A 324 6.03 -10.21 -6.46
CA GLY A 324 6.51 -9.36 -7.53
C GLY A 324 7.47 -10.07 -8.49
N SER A 325 8.25 -11.01 -8.00
CA SER A 325 9.11 -11.86 -8.84
C SER A 325 8.26 -12.74 -9.76
N MET A 326 7.18 -13.34 -9.25
CA MET A 326 6.23 -14.12 -10.08
C MET A 326 5.55 -13.24 -11.16
N VAL A 327 5.20 -12.00 -10.80
CA VAL A 327 4.61 -11.05 -11.75
C VAL A 327 5.61 -10.66 -12.84
N ARG A 328 6.88 -10.45 -12.50
CA ARG A 328 7.97 -10.20 -13.45
C ARG A 328 8.22 -11.40 -14.36
N ASP A 329 8.22 -12.61 -13.81
CA ASP A 329 8.40 -13.82 -14.59
C ASP A 329 7.26 -14.02 -15.61
N ALA A 330 6.02 -13.66 -15.23
CA ALA A 330 4.88 -13.66 -16.13
C ALA A 330 5.06 -12.66 -17.31
N ALA A 331 5.57 -11.47 -17.03
CA ALA A 331 5.90 -10.48 -18.06
C ALA A 331 7.03 -10.97 -18.98
N SER A 332 8.07 -11.59 -18.42
CA SER A 332 9.20 -12.15 -19.16
C SER A 332 8.76 -13.31 -20.06
N LEU A 333 7.87 -14.18 -19.56
CA LEU A 333 7.29 -15.26 -20.35
C LEU A 333 6.51 -14.70 -21.56
N HIS A 334 5.67 -13.69 -21.37
CA HIS A 334 4.96 -13.03 -22.46
C HIS A 334 5.94 -12.48 -23.53
N ALA A 335 7.00 -11.82 -23.09
CA ALA A 335 8.01 -11.28 -24.01
C ALA A 335 8.69 -12.39 -24.84
N GLY A 336 9.02 -13.54 -24.21
CA GLY A 336 9.56 -14.73 -24.89
C GLY A 336 8.61 -15.32 -25.92
N LEU A 337 7.31 -15.44 -25.59
CA LEU A 337 6.29 -15.92 -26.52
C LEU A 337 6.11 -14.99 -27.73
N MET A 338 6.17 -13.68 -27.50
CA MET A 338 6.10 -12.68 -28.58
C MET A 338 7.31 -12.73 -29.51
N ALA A 339 8.50 -13.02 -28.99
CA ALA A 339 9.72 -13.14 -29.81
C ALA A 339 9.67 -14.33 -30.75
N GLN A 340 9.15 -15.46 -30.30
CA GLN A 340 8.99 -16.69 -31.11
C GLN A 340 7.95 -16.55 -32.22
N GLY A 341 6.93 -15.72 -32.07
CA GLY A 341 5.89 -15.50 -33.08
C GLY A 341 6.30 -14.56 -34.24
N ARG A 342 7.54 -14.08 -34.26
CA ARG A 342 8.10 -13.21 -35.32
C ARG A 342 9.05 -13.96 -36.27
N GLY A 343 9.24 -15.27 -36.11
CA GLY A 343 10.00 -16.16 -36.99
C GLY A 343 9.03 -16.96 -37.95
#